data_17fa292af1302106b17114371626eb73
#
_entry.id   17fa292af1302106b17114371626eb73
#
_cell.length_a   1.000
_cell.length_b   1.000
_cell.length_c   1.000
_cell.angle_alpha   90.00
_cell.angle_beta   90.00
_cell.angle_gamma   90.00
#
_symmetry.space_group_name_H-M   'P 1'
#
loop_
_entity.id
_entity.type
_entity.pdbx_description
1 polymer ?
#
loop_
_entity_poly.entity_id
_entity_poly.type
_entity_poly.pdbx_seq_one_letter_code
_entity_poly.pdbx_strand_id
1 'polypeptide(L)'
;MFGIPNLKKFSRDLLYRSQFGITEEECERGIQAACDFFGIPMPRLIENLTSDPEGATMFKNWDTNRYEDDVLCYDLIQLKKLGVNNYTGFTAVFTHECAHRYFQDRLLPGPDFGQWENELVADYFMGVRASLERQDISSVIDALAASSSGSGTHPIGRLRWEYATYGKQEGYFHLIHRKPFDIEEYFQCFLNYRLNHLDALRKAELSVY
;
A
#
# COMPACT_ATOMS: atom_id res chain seq x y z
N MET A 1 -43.75 -0.40 6.61
CA MET A 1 -43.13 0.87 7.08
C MET A 1 -41.70 0.86 6.57
N PHE A 2 -41.43 1.56 5.45
CA PHE A 2 -40.07 1.66 4.93
C PHE A 2 -39.29 2.61 5.84
N GLY A 3 -38.28 2.09 6.53
CA GLY A 3 -37.43 2.92 7.39
C GLY A 3 -36.74 3.98 6.55
N ILE A 4 -36.86 5.23 6.92
CA ILE A 4 -36.13 6.36 6.32
C ILE A 4 -34.64 6.05 6.55
N PRO A 5 -33.83 5.96 5.49
CA PRO A 5 -32.37 5.81 5.66
C PRO A 5 -31.87 6.87 6.63
N ASN A 6 -30.89 6.51 7.46
CA ASN A 6 -30.37 7.43 8.46
C ASN A 6 -29.82 8.68 7.79
N LEU A 7 -30.62 9.76 7.76
CA LEU A 7 -30.29 11.03 7.09
C LEU A 7 -28.96 11.62 7.54
N LYS A 8 -28.55 11.34 8.81
CA LYS A 8 -27.26 11.79 9.33
C LYS A 8 -26.09 11.05 8.64
N LYS A 9 -26.21 9.71 8.46
CA LYS A 9 -25.21 8.93 7.75
C LYS A 9 -25.12 9.39 6.30
N PHE A 10 -26.26 9.56 5.60
CA PHE A 10 -26.31 10.01 4.22
C PHE A 10 -25.68 11.41 4.03
N SER A 11 -25.93 12.35 4.93
CA SER A 11 -25.33 13.69 4.89
C SER A 11 -23.82 13.65 5.12
N ARG A 12 -23.36 12.77 6.02
CA ARG A 12 -21.92 12.55 6.28
C ARG A 12 -21.22 11.96 5.06
N ASP A 13 -21.79 10.94 4.46
CA ASP A 13 -21.24 10.29 3.25
C ASP A 13 -21.14 11.26 2.08
N LEU A 14 -22.13 12.13 1.87
CA LEU A 14 -22.08 13.18 0.85
C LEU A 14 -20.97 14.19 1.12
N LEU A 15 -20.79 14.61 2.37
CA LEU A 15 -19.74 15.52 2.77
C LEU A 15 -18.36 14.89 2.53
N TYR A 16 -18.16 13.65 2.97
CA TYR A 16 -16.93 12.89 2.76
C TYR A 16 -16.61 12.75 1.26
N ARG A 17 -17.58 12.34 0.45
CA ARG A 17 -17.40 12.20 -1.00
C ARG A 17 -17.06 13.53 -1.68
N SER A 18 -17.70 14.64 -1.28
CA SER A 18 -17.38 15.96 -1.84
C SER A 18 -16.00 16.48 -1.41
N GLN A 19 -15.61 16.15 -0.20
CA GLN A 19 -14.35 16.61 0.38
C GLN A 19 -13.16 15.72 0.00
N PHE A 20 -13.31 14.40 -0.03
CA PHE A 20 -12.23 13.44 -0.18
C PHE A 20 -12.34 12.55 -1.43
N GLY A 21 -13.46 12.58 -2.16
CA GLY A 21 -13.71 11.70 -3.31
C GLY A 21 -14.12 10.26 -2.95
N ILE A 22 -14.24 9.95 -1.66
CA ILE A 22 -14.56 8.63 -1.11
C ILE A 22 -15.47 8.80 0.10
N THR A 23 -16.30 7.81 0.42
CA THR A 23 -17.06 7.75 1.68
C THR A 23 -16.28 7.02 2.76
N GLU A 24 -16.67 7.23 4.02
CA GLU A 24 -16.10 6.49 5.17
C GLU A 24 -16.25 4.96 4.98
N GLU A 25 -17.43 4.51 4.54
CA GLU A 25 -17.70 3.10 4.27
C GLU A 25 -16.81 2.54 3.12
N GLU A 26 -16.57 3.33 2.07
CA GLU A 26 -15.65 2.94 0.99
C GLU A 26 -14.20 2.86 1.48
N CYS A 27 -13.80 3.76 2.39
CA CYS A 27 -12.48 3.73 3.00
C CYS A 27 -12.29 2.44 3.83
N GLU A 28 -13.21 2.16 4.76
CA GLU A 28 -13.18 0.91 5.55
C GLU A 28 -13.19 -0.34 4.66
N ARG A 29 -14.03 -0.36 3.62
CA ARG A 29 -14.07 -1.47 2.66
C ARG A 29 -12.77 -1.63 1.89
N GLY A 30 -12.10 -0.53 1.53
CA GLY A 30 -10.80 -0.56 0.87
C GLY A 30 -9.71 -1.14 1.76
N ILE A 31 -9.72 -0.78 3.05
CA ILE A 31 -8.80 -1.33 4.05
C ILE A 31 -9.07 -2.82 4.26
N GLN A 32 -10.35 -3.20 4.47
CA GLN A 32 -10.72 -4.61 4.62
C GLN A 32 -10.26 -5.45 3.42
N ALA A 33 -10.51 -4.96 2.22
CA ALA A 33 -10.09 -5.65 1.00
C ALA A 33 -8.56 -5.76 0.87
N ALA A 34 -7.79 -4.80 1.42
CA ALA A 34 -6.34 -4.89 1.49
C ALA A 34 -5.89 -5.95 2.52
N CYS A 35 -6.53 -5.99 3.67
CA CYS A 35 -6.29 -7.02 4.68
C CYS A 35 -6.61 -8.43 4.17
N ASP A 36 -7.75 -8.60 3.50
CA ASP A 36 -8.19 -9.88 2.93
C ASP A 36 -7.20 -10.41 1.88
N PHE A 37 -6.60 -9.52 1.08
CA PHE A 37 -5.59 -9.88 0.10
C PHE A 37 -4.36 -10.56 0.72
N PHE A 38 -3.95 -10.12 1.90
CA PHE A 38 -2.84 -10.72 2.65
C PHE A 38 -3.28 -11.78 3.66
N GLY A 39 -4.59 -11.99 3.85
CA GLY A 39 -5.11 -12.90 4.88
C GLY A 39 -4.80 -12.43 6.30
N ILE A 40 -4.71 -11.12 6.53
CA ILE A 40 -4.51 -10.52 7.86
C ILE A 40 -5.81 -9.94 8.39
N PRO A 41 -6.05 -9.95 9.71
CA PRO A 41 -7.21 -9.29 10.29
C PRO A 41 -7.14 -7.77 10.14
N MET A 42 -8.31 -7.14 10.12
CA MET A 42 -8.42 -5.68 10.05
C MET A 42 -7.82 -5.04 11.30
N PRO A 43 -6.90 -4.07 11.16
CA PRO A 43 -6.31 -3.36 12.27
C PRO A 43 -7.33 -2.37 12.89
N ARG A 44 -6.99 -1.83 14.06
CA ARG A 44 -7.70 -0.68 14.61
C ARG A 44 -7.41 0.56 13.76
N LEU A 45 -8.45 1.24 13.32
CA LEU A 45 -8.34 2.43 12.47
C LEU A 45 -8.27 3.71 13.29
N ILE A 46 -7.36 4.61 12.94
CA ILE A 46 -7.26 5.97 13.50
C ILE A 46 -7.13 6.96 12.34
N GLU A 47 -8.18 7.74 12.11
CA GLU A 47 -8.21 8.79 11.10
C GLU A 47 -7.58 10.09 11.63
N ASN A 48 -6.88 10.82 10.77
CA ASN A 48 -6.29 12.14 11.02
C ASN A 48 -5.16 12.18 12.07
N LEU A 49 -4.45 11.05 12.27
CA LEU A 49 -3.36 10.95 13.25
C LEU A 49 -2.06 10.42 12.64
N THR A 50 -1.77 10.70 11.38
CA THR A 50 -0.45 10.39 10.83
C THR A 50 0.37 11.65 10.63
N SER A 51 1.66 11.58 10.97
CA SER A 51 2.67 12.55 10.57
C SER A 51 3.44 12.07 9.33
N ASP A 52 3.09 10.90 8.80
CA ASP A 52 3.72 10.35 7.62
C ASP A 52 3.39 11.20 6.39
N PRO A 53 4.40 11.64 5.62
CA PRO A 53 4.16 12.43 4.41
C PRO A 53 3.38 11.67 3.34
N GLU A 54 3.33 10.33 3.40
CA GLU A 54 2.55 9.49 2.49
C GLU A 54 1.08 9.35 2.90
N GLY A 55 0.71 9.87 4.07
CA GLY A 55 -0.68 9.99 4.51
C GLY A 55 -1.29 8.72 5.09
N ALA A 56 -0.54 7.63 5.20
CA ALA A 56 -0.93 6.41 5.89
C ALA A 56 0.28 5.74 6.54
N THR A 57 0.06 5.00 7.62
CA THR A 57 1.11 4.21 8.28
C THR A 57 0.49 3.07 9.08
N MET A 58 1.00 1.85 8.90
CA MET A 58 0.62 0.69 9.69
C MET A 58 1.59 0.46 10.83
N PHE A 59 1.08 0.43 12.06
CA PHE A 59 1.86 0.17 13.27
C PHE A 59 1.60 -1.22 13.81
N LYS A 60 2.67 -2.02 13.92
CA LYS A 60 2.66 -3.30 14.61
C LYS A 60 2.58 -3.08 16.12
N ASN A 61 1.72 -3.83 16.80
CA ASN A 61 1.76 -3.89 18.26
C ASN A 61 2.84 -4.89 18.70
N TRP A 62 3.98 -4.35 19.14
CA TRP A 62 5.13 -5.15 19.55
C TRP A 62 4.92 -5.90 20.87
N ASP A 63 4.02 -5.42 21.74
CA ASP A 63 3.78 -6.02 23.04
C ASP A 63 3.02 -7.36 22.91
N THR A 64 2.07 -7.41 21.97
CA THR A 64 1.26 -8.60 21.74
C THR A 64 1.71 -9.40 20.54
N ASN A 65 2.32 -8.75 19.55
CA ASN A 65 2.69 -9.32 18.25
C ASN A 65 1.50 -9.98 17.51
N ARG A 66 0.29 -9.48 17.73
CA ARG A 66 -0.95 -9.99 17.16
C ARG A 66 -1.51 -8.99 16.17
N TYR A 67 -1.92 -9.46 14.99
CA TYR A 67 -2.45 -8.60 13.93
C TYR A 67 -3.68 -7.80 14.35
N GLU A 68 -4.56 -8.39 15.15
CA GLU A 68 -5.77 -7.74 15.64
C GLU A 68 -5.51 -6.55 16.58
N ASP A 69 -4.30 -6.43 17.11
CA ASP A 69 -3.89 -5.34 17.98
C ASP A 69 -3.12 -4.24 17.23
N ASP A 70 -2.85 -4.44 15.94
CA ASP A 70 -2.19 -3.47 15.09
C ASP A 70 -3.06 -2.23 14.85
N VAL A 71 -2.41 -1.14 14.45
CA VAL A 71 -3.08 0.14 14.24
C VAL A 71 -2.72 0.68 12.86
N LEU A 72 -3.72 1.03 12.06
CA LEU A 72 -3.56 1.79 10.84
C LEU A 72 -3.98 3.25 11.08
N CYS A 73 -3.00 4.14 11.03
CA CYS A 73 -3.23 5.58 11.03
C CYS A 73 -3.26 6.10 9.60
N TYR A 74 -4.23 6.98 9.28
CA TYR A 74 -4.29 7.60 7.96
C TYR A 74 -4.89 9.01 8.03
N ASP A 75 -4.54 9.85 7.06
CA ASP A 75 -5.04 11.23 6.92
C ASP A 75 -5.58 11.44 5.51
N LEU A 76 -6.91 11.52 5.40
CA LEU A 76 -7.61 11.71 4.13
C LEU A 76 -7.26 13.04 3.44
N ILE A 77 -6.93 14.08 4.21
CA ILE A 77 -6.51 15.37 3.67
C ILE A 77 -5.13 15.24 3.01
N GLN A 78 -4.22 14.54 3.68
CA GLN A 78 -2.88 14.30 3.15
C GLN A 78 -2.93 13.40 1.92
N LEU A 79 -3.65 12.30 1.98
CA LEU A 79 -3.85 11.40 0.84
C LEU A 79 -4.44 12.13 -0.37
N LYS A 80 -5.42 13.01 -0.16
CA LYS A 80 -5.96 13.83 -1.24
C LYS A 80 -4.94 14.80 -1.84
N LYS A 81 -4.07 15.41 -1.04
CA LYS A 81 -2.96 16.27 -1.53
C LYS A 81 -1.98 15.49 -2.40
N LEU A 82 -1.79 14.20 -2.12
CA LEU A 82 -0.98 13.29 -2.92
C LEU A 82 -1.72 12.75 -4.18
N GLY A 83 -2.93 13.23 -4.45
CA GLY A 83 -3.73 12.82 -5.60
C GLY A 83 -4.55 11.53 -5.39
N VAL A 84 -4.55 10.98 -4.19
CA VAL A 84 -5.37 9.82 -3.80
C VAL A 84 -6.77 10.32 -3.45
N ASN A 85 -7.69 10.27 -4.42
CA ASN A 85 -9.02 10.89 -4.31
C ASN A 85 -10.17 9.98 -4.80
N ASN A 86 -9.92 8.69 -4.89
CA ASN A 86 -10.91 7.70 -5.32
C ASN A 86 -10.65 6.34 -4.65
N TYR A 87 -11.66 5.46 -4.68
CA TYR A 87 -11.60 4.15 -4.04
C TYR A 87 -10.37 3.32 -4.45
N THR A 88 -10.02 3.30 -5.74
CA THR A 88 -8.87 2.55 -6.26
C THR A 88 -7.55 3.05 -5.67
N GLY A 89 -7.35 4.37 -5.65
CA GLY A 89 -6.15 4.96 -5.07
C GLY A 89 -6.03 4.69 -3.56
N PHE A 90 -7.13 4.81 -2.81
CA PHE A 90 -7.17 4.47 -1.39
C PHE A 90 -6.82 3.00 -1.15
N THR A 91 -7.45 2.11 -1.90
CA THR A 91 -7.19 0.68 -1.77
C THR A 91 -5.73 0.33 -2.11
N ALA A 92 -5.13 1.01 -3.08
CA ALA A 92 -3.72 0.84 -3.41
C ALA A 92 -2.81 1.23 -2.25
N VAL A 93 -3.00 2.40 -1.64
CA VAL A 93 -2.22 2.84 -0.47
C VAL A 93 -2.38 1.86 0.68
N PHE A 94 -3.60 1.44 1.01
CA PHE A 94 -3.80 0.48 2.10
C PHE A 94 -3.22 -0.91 1.79
N THR A 95 -3.15 -1.31 0.52
CA THR A 95 -2.43 -2.53 0.13
C THR A 95 -0.93 -2.40 0.41
N HIS A 96 -0.35 -1.25 0.14
CA HIS A 96 1.03 -0.95 0.49
C HIS A 96 1.27 -1.06 2.01
N GLU A 97 0.44 -0.42 2.82
CA GLU A 97 0.54 -0.50 4.29
C GLU A 97 0.37 -1.92 4.84
N CYS A 98 -0.60 -2.67 4.31
CA CYS A 98 -0.79 -4.07 4.70
C CYS A 98 0.39 -4.95 4.29
N ALA A 99 1.05 -4.65 3.16
CA ALA A 99 2.26 -5.36 2.74
C ALA A 99 3.40 -5.16 3.74
N HIS A 100 3.64 -3.93 4.20
CA HIS A 100 4.61 -3.66 5.27
C HIS A 100 4.38 -4.57 6.46
N ARG A 101 3.14 -4.64 6.95
CA ARG A 101 2.81 -5.45 8.11
C ARG A 101 2.98 -6.95 7.84
N TYR A 102 2.56 -7.41 6.65
CA TYR A 102 2.65 -8.83 6.28
C TYR A 102 4.10 -9.30 6.12
N PHE A 103 4.97 -8.48 5.53
CA PHE A 103 6.36 -8.84 5.26
C PHE A 103 7.33 -8.49 6.38
N GLN A 104 6.94 -7.65 7.34
CA GLN A 104 7.79 -7.20 8.44
C GLN A 104 8.46 -8.35 9.22
N ASP A 105 7.76 -9.47 9.38
CA ASP A 105 8.27 -10.64 10.09
C ASP A 105 8.98 -11.65 9.15
N ARG A 106 8.89 -11.44 7.83
CA ARG A 106 9.39 -12.34 6.78
C ARG A 106 10.64 -11.81 6.08
N LEU A 107 10.78 -10.50 6.00
CA LEU A 107 12.01 -9.87 5.55
C LEU A 107 13.00 -9.96 6.69
N LEU A 108 13.85 -10.98 6.63
CA LEU A 108 14.90 -11.18 7.63
C LEU A 108 15.76 -9.93 7.71
N PRO A 109 16.00 -9.38 8.93
CA PRO A 109 16.98 -8.34 9.11
C PRO A 109 18.34 -8.92 8.78
N GLY A 110 18.82 -8.65 7.59
CA GLY A 110 20.14 -9.04 7.12
C GLY A 110 20.84 -7.82 6.56
N PRO A 111 22.17 -7.85 6.41
CA PRO A 111 22.91 -6.77 5.76
C PRO A 111 22.45 -6.52 4.32
N ASP A 112 21.63 -7.43 3.78
CA ASP A 112 21.14 -7.40 2.43
C ASP A 112 19.71 -6.84 2.28
N PHE A 113 19.00 -6.56 3.40
CA PHE A 113 17.67 -5.96 3.42
C PHE A 113 17.68 -4.65 4.18
N GLY A 114 17.77 -3.54 3.46
CA GLY A 114 17.62 -2.19 4.00
C GLY A 114 16.16 -1.78 4.18
N GLN A 115 15.93 -0.61 4.79
CA GLN A 115 14.57 -0.05 4.92
C GLN A 115 13.91 0.15 3.55
N TRP A 116 14.67 0.47 2.51
CA TRP A 116 14.18 0.64 1.14
C TRP A 116 13.53 -0.61 0.57
N GLU A 117 13.99 -1.79 0.93
CA GLU A 117 13.42 -3.03 0.41
C GLU A 117 12.04 -3.32 0.97
N ASN A 118 11.77 -2.87 2.20
CA ASN A 118 10.44 -2.92 2.78
C ASN A 118 9.46 -2.04 1.99
N GLU A 119 9.89 -0.85 1.56
CA GLU A 119 9.09 0.02 0.69
C GLU A 119 8.86 -0.61 -0.69
N LEU A 120 9.93 -1.17 -1.28
CA LEU A 120 9.86 -1.74 -2.62
C LEU A 120 9.01 -3.01 -2.69
N VAL A 121 8.99 -3.85 -1.64
CA VAL A 121 8.08 -5.00 -1.58
C VAL A 121 6.62 -4.53 -1.44
N ALA A 122 6.39 -3.48 -0.68
CA ALA A 122 5.05 -2.91 -0.52
C ALA A 122 4.54 -2.30 -1.83
N ASP A 123 5.37 -1.53 -2.53
CA ASP A 123 5.05 -0.98 -3.87
C ASP A 123 4.80 -2.10 -4.89
N TYR A 124 5.62 -3.16 -4.87
CA TYR A 124 5.44 -4.32 -5.75
C TYR A 124 4.09 -5.00 -5.53
N PHE A 125 3.70 -5.31 -4.29
CA PHE A 125 2.44 -5.98 -4.00
C PHE A 125 1.22 -5.07 -4.24
N MET A 126 1.36 -3.77 -4.06
CA MET A 126 0.36 -2.80 -4.50
C MET A 126 0.10 -2.93 -6.01
N GLY A 127 1.16 -3.04 -6.81
CA GLY A 127 1.07 -3.27 -8.25
C GLY A 127 0.45 -4.62 -8.62
N VAL A 128 0.87 -5.71 -7.98
CA VAL A 128 0.33 -7.07 -8.18
C VAL A 128 -1.18 -7.07 -7.99
N ARG A 129 -1.65 -6.59 -6.83
CA ARG A 129 -3.06 -6.58 -6.50
C ARG A 129 -3.88 -5.75 -7.50
N ALA A 130 -3.40 -4.54 -7.83
CA ALA A 130 -4.08 -3.68 -8.77
C ALA A 130 -4.33 -4.38 -10.12
N SER A 131 -3.35 -5.12 -10.61
CA SER A 131 -3.53 -5.89 -11.87
C SER A 131 -4.48 -7.06 -11.73
N LEU A 132 -4.40 -7.82 -10.64
CA LEU A 132 -5.32 -8.95 -10.38
C LEU A 132 -6.78 -8.48 -10.29
N GLU A 133 -7.02 -7.31 -9.70
CA GLU A 133 -8.33 -6.69 -9.57
C GLU A 133 -8.71 -5.79 -10.77
N ARG A 134 -7.84 -5.70 -11.79
CA ARG A 134 -8.01 -4.86 -12.99
C ARG A 134 -8.23 -3.39 -12.65
N GLN A 135 -7.53 -2.90 -11.64
CA GLN A 135 -7.60 -1.51 -11.20
C GLN A 135 -6.51 -0.68 -11.87
N ASP A 136 -6.85 0.54 -12.25
CA ASP A 136 -5.86 1.52 -12.72
C ASP A 136 -5.37 2.37 -11.55
N ILE A 137 -4.11 2.15 -11.18
CA ILE A 137 -3.40 2.89 -10.13
C ILE A 137 -2.26 3.76 -10.70
N SER A 138 -2.29 4.06 -12.00
CA SER A 138 -1.20 4.79 -12.66
C SER A 138 -0.95 6.13 -11.98
N SER A 139 -1.99 6.87 -11.58
CA SER A 139 -1.84 8.14 -10.85
C SER A 139 -1.16 7.98 -9.49
N VAL A 140 -1.37 6.86 -8.79
CA VAL A 140 -0.70 6.58 -7.50
C VAL A 140 0.78 6.28 -7.75
N ILE A 141 1.08 5.45 -8.75
CA ILE A 141 2.47 5.12 -9.13
C ILE A 141 3.22 6.37 -9.57
N ASP A 142 2.60 7.25 -10.35
CA ASP A 142 3.21 8.51 -10.79
C ASP A 142 3.43 9.47 -9.60
N ALA A 143 2.51 9.49 -8.64
CA ALA A 143 2.67 10.28 -7.41
C ALA A 143 3.85 9.75 -6.57
N LEU A 144 4.00 8.44 -6.43
CA LEU A 144 5.17 7.82 -5.78
C LEU A 144 6.47 8.19 -6.48
N ALA A 145 6.49 8.17 -7.82
CA ALA A 145 7.65 8.56 -8.60
C ALA A 145 8.04 10.03 -8.40
N ALA A 146 7.05 10.90 -8.21
CA ALA A 146 7.25 12.35 -8.03
C ALA A 146 7.59 12.74 -6.57
N SER A 147 7.18 11.92 -5.59
CA SER A 147 7.19 12.30 -4.17
C SER A 147 8.55 12.15 -3.50
N SER A 148 9.45 11.33 -4.02
CA SER A 148 10.67 10.97 -3.30
C SER A 148 11.95 11.31 -4.06
N SER A 149 12.72 12.24 -3.51
CA SER A 149 14.12 12.45 -3.87
C SER A 149 15.07 11.41 -3.24
N GLY A 150 14.50 10.46 -2.48
CA GLY A 150 15.23 9.52 -1.65
C GLY A 150 15.49 10.07 -0.23
N SER A 151 15.35 9.21 0.74
CA SER A 151 15.65 9.48 2.15
C SER A 151 16.26 8.23 2.78
N GLY A 152 16.68 8.31 4.05
CA GLY A 152 17.16 7.13 4.77
C GLY A 152 16.10 6.04 4.95
N THR A 153 14.81 6.39 4.84
CA THR A 153 13.69 5.47 5.02
C THR A 153 12.99 5.11 3.72
N HIS A 154 12.98 6.01 2.72
CA HIS A 154 12.24 5.82 1.47
C HIS A 154 13.16 5.84 0.25
N PRO A 155 12.99 4.90 -0.69
CA PRO A 155 13.75 4.85 -1.95
C PRO A 155 13.47 6.08 -2.81
N ILE A 156 14.34 6.33 -3.78
CA ILE A 156 14.07 7.33 -4.81
C ILE A 156 12.82 6.93 -5.61
N GLY A 157 12.01 7.93 -5.99
CA GLY A 157 10.73 7.71 -6.64
C GLY A 157 10.80 6.85 -7.91
N ARG A 158 11.92 6.91 -8.66
CA ARG A 158 12.14 6.04 -9.82
C ARG A 158 12.14 4.54 -9.46
N LEU A 159 12.76 4.16 -8.34
CA LEU A 159 12.78 2.76 -7.90
C LEU A 159 11.38 2.32 -7.45
N ARG A 160 10.67 3.16 -6.71
CA ARG A 160 9.29 2.91 -6.30
C ARG A 160 8.39 2.67 -7.52
N TRP A 161 8.47 3.55 -8.52
CA TRP A 161 7.75 3.41 -9.79
C TRP A 161 8.08 2.10 -10.49
N GLU A 162 9.36 1.74 -10.55
CA GLU A 162 9.84 0.52 -11.22
C GLU A 162 9.27 -0.74 -10.56
N TYR A 163 9.35 -0.83 -9.24
CA TYR A 163 8.85 -2.00 -8.51
C TYR A 163 7.32 -2.11 -8.53
N ALA A 164 6.59 -1.01 -8.39
CA ALA A 164 5.14 -1.01 -8.55
C ALA A 164 4.72 -1.43 -9.97
N THR A 165 5.44 -0.97 -10.99
CA THR A 165 5.20 -1.33 -12.40
C THR A 165 5.51 -2.80 -12.65
N TYR A 166 6.61 -3.32 -12.09
CA TYR A 166 6.95 -4.75 -12.18
C TYR A 166 5.88 -5.60 -11.50
N GLY A 167 5.40 -5.22 -10.32
CA GLY A 167 4.27 -5.88 -9.67
C GLY A 167 3.01 -5.93 -10.55
N LYS A 168 2.69 -4.82 -11.25
CA LYS A 168 1.59 -4.81 -12.24
C LYS A 168 1.81 -5.80 -13.37
N GLN A 169 3.02 -5.91 -13.89
CA GLN A 169 3.36 -6.86 -14.98
C GLN A 169 3.18 -8.30 -14.52
N GLU A 170 3.68 -8.65 -13.34
CA GLU A 170 3.53 -10.00 -12.76
C GLU A 170 2.06 -10.35 -12.49
N GLY A 171 1.31 -9.44 -11.87
CA GLY A 171 -0.13 -9.63 -11.65
C GLY A 171 -0.90 -9.82 -12.96
N TYR A 172 -0.59 -9.03 -13.98
CA TYR A 172 -1.19 -9.18 -15.31
C TYR A 172 -0.81 -10.51 -15.97
N PHE A 173 0.46 -10.91 -15.88
CA PHE A 173 0.92 -12.21 -16.40
C PHE A 173 0.16 -13.37 -15.78
N HIS A 174 -0.01 -13.40 -14.46
CA HIS A 174 -0.79 -14.43 -13.78
C HIS A 174 -2.26 -14.41 -14.18
N LEU A 175 -2.85 -13.22 -14.33
CA LEU A 175 -4.23 -13.06 -14.75
C LEU A 175 -4.50 -13.66 -16.14
N ILE A 176 -3.66 -13.35 -17.15
CA ILE A 176 -3.84 -13.86 -18.51
C ILE A 176 -3.58 -15.36 -18.62
N HIS A 177 -2.68 -15.90 -17.81
CA HIS A 177 -2.37 -17.33 -17.77
C HIS A 177 -3.29 -18.12 -16.82
N ARG A 178 -4.27 -17.44 -16.18
CA ARG A 178 -5.23 -18.04 -15.23
C ARG A 178 -4.54 -18.80 -14.09
N LYS A 179 -3.37 -18.34 -13.67
CA LYS A 179 -2.67 -18.92 -12.53
C LYS A 179 -3.44 -18.58 -11.24
N PRO A 180 -3.57 -19.50 -10.30
CA PRO A 180 -4.11 -19.20 -8.98
C PRO A 180 -3.23 -18.15 -8.28
N PHE A 181 -3.85 -17.35 -7.42
CA PHE A 181 -3.11 -16.43 -6.56
C PHE A 181 -2.34 -17.22 -5.50
N ASP A 182 -1.03 -17.01 -5.47
CA ASP A 182 -0.12 -17.54 -4.44
C ASP A 182 0.87 -16.43 -4.05
N ILE A 183 0.73 -15.91 -2.84
CA ILE A 183 1.53 -14.80 -2.35
C ILE A 183 3.02 -15.14 -2.28
N GLU A 184 3.36 -16.41 -2.00
CA GLU A 184 4.75 -16.85 -1.93
C GLU A 184 5.39 -16.91 -3.33
N GLU A 185 4.65 -17.32 -4.37
CA GLU A 185 5.13 -17.27 -5.76
C GLU A 185 5.45 -15.84 -6.16
N TYR A 186 4.57 -14.88 -5.88
CA TYR A 186 4.83 -13.47 -6.14
C TYR A 186 6.01 -12.92 -5.34
N PHE A 187 6.14 -13.34 -4.08
CA PHE A 187 7.28 -12.92 -3.27
C PHE A 187 8.61 -13.45 -3.82
N GLN A 188 8.65 -14.69 -4.33
CA GLN A 188 9.84 -15.20 -5.02
C GLN A 188 10.15 -14.42 -6.32
N CYS A 189 9.14 -14.01 -7.08
CA CYS A 189 9.34 -13.12 -8.23
C CYS A 189 9.96 -11.78 -7.82
N PHE A 190 9.47 -11.17 -6.74
CA PHE A 190 10.06 -9.95 -6.17
C PHE A 190 11.52 -10.18 -5.78
N LEU A 191 11.86 -11.23 -5.04
CA LEU A 191 13.22 -11.54 -4.61
C LEU A 191 14.17 -11.76 -5.80
N ASN A 192 13.72 -12.45 -6.83
CA ASN A 192 14.51 -12.68 -8.05
C ASN A 192 14.75 -11.37 -8.81
N TYR A 193 13.73 -10.52 -8.93
CA TYR A 193 13.87 -9.21 -9.55
C TYR A 193 14.84 -8.33 -8.78
N ARG A 194 14.69 -8.26 -7.46
CA ARG A 194 15.57 -7.54 -6.55
C ARG A 194 17.04 -7.94 -6.71
N LEU A 195 17.35 -9.24 -6.77
CA LEU A 195 18.73 -9.72 -6.93
C LEU A 195 19.39 -9.16 -8.18
N ASN A 196 18.65 -9.02 -9.27
CA ASN A 196 19.16 -8.44 -10.51
C ASN A 196 19.41 -6.92 -10.42
N HIS A 197 18.82 -6.25 -9.44
CA HIS A 197 18.88 -4.79 -9.26
C HIS A 197 19.65 -4.36 -8.00
N LEU A 198 20.21 -5.30 -7.23
CA LEU A 198 20.85 -5.05 -5.94
C LEU A 198 21.96 -3.99 -6.03
N ASP A 199 22.79 -4.04 -7.07
CA ASP A 199 23.87 -3.06 -7.27
C ASP A 199 23.34 -1.65 -7.54
N ALA A 200 22.21 -1.53 -8.24
CA ALA A 200 21.56 -0.25 -8.49
C ALA A 200 20.96 0.32 -7.20
N LEU A 201 20.34 -0.52 -6.38
CA LEU A 201 19.80 -0.17 -5.07
C LEU A 201 20.92 0.32 -4.13
N ARG A 202 22.01 -0.42 -4.01
CA ARG A 202 23.15 -0.04 -3.17
C ARG A 202 23.80 1.28 -3.59
N LYS A 203 23.93 1.51 -4.90
CA LYS A 203 24.43 2.80 -5.41
C LYS A 203 23.48 3.95 -5.11
N ALA A 204 22.16 3.72 -5.21
CA ALA A 204 21.15 4.72 -4.89
C ALA A 204 21.16 5.05 -3.38
N GLU A 205 21.23 4.06 -2.51
CA GLU A 205 21.37 4.28 -1.06
C GLU A 205 22.63 5.10 -0.71
N LEU A 206 23.78 4.75 -1.28
CA LEU A 206 25.04 5.46 -1.04
C LEU A 206 25.06 6.90 -1.56
N SER A 207 24.18 7.25 -2.52
CA SER A 207 24.10 8.62 -3.05
C SER A 207 23.25 9.57 -2.20
N VAL A 208 22.54 9.06 -1.20
CA VAL A 208 21.66 9.84 -0.30
C VAL A 208 22.39 10.27 0.97
N TYR A 209 23.55 9.68 1.25
CA TYR A 209 24.44 10.04 2.36
C TYR A 209 25.71 10.74 1.87
#